data_8cdbf84b734058c208f0a58c69b33296
#
_entry.id   8cdbf84b734058c208f0a58c69b33296
#
_cell.length_a   1.000
_cell.length_b   1.000
_cell.length_c   1.000
_cell.angle_alpha   90.00
_cell.angle_beta   90.00
_cell.angle_gamma   90.00
#
_symmetry.space_group_name_H-M   'P 1'
#
loop_
_entity.id
_entity.type
_entity.pdbx_description
1 polymer ?
#
loop_
_entity_poly.entity_id
_entity_poly.type
_entity_poly.pdbx_seq_one_letter_code
_entity_poly.pdbx_strand_id
1 'polypeptide(L)'
;MEDAIKHTKDVFITFLRLYFNNPKNYRNKLPRQISDDHFTHAVFYDSEPEELRKFPTVILSAGSGNMVTTGLGDMGREVIDPRTGAIIAYRYVGVYEFSITVDIGCRNPLDREVFTDLVAKALRFSLRRYIQNQGIIIKDASYAGETTIEYNSDKIYISQLRFNTWSTWIEDVDLLDPNEFNIQMQMELENTNGEKLSTRYDSARVDKTIQDNGETNNPL
;
A
#
# COMPACT_ATOMS: atom_id res chain seq x y z
N MET A 1 3.17 -0.45 5.96
CA MET A 1 1.93 -0.93 5.28
C MET A 1 1.38 0.10 4.30
N GLU A 2 1.21 1.36 4.70
CA GLU A 2 0.89 2.48 3.78
C GLU A 2 1.86 2.58 2.60
N ASP A 3 3.13 2.31 2.82
CA ASP A 3 4.16 2.39 1.79
C ASP A 3 3.97 1.40 0.64
N ALA A 4 3.47 0.18 0.89
CA ALA A 4 3.26 -0.80 -0.17
C ALA A 4 2.13 -0.38 -1.13
N ILE A 5 1.04 0.18 -0.60
CA ILE A 5 -0.08 0.69 -1.37
C ILE A 5 0.35 1.91 -2.19
N LYS A 6 0.99 2.87 -1.51
CA LYS A 6 1.50 4.09 -2.15
C LYS A 6 2.51 3.74 -3.23
N HIS A 7 3.49 2.89 -2.90
CA HIS A 7 4.48 2.40 -3.87
C HIS A 7 3.81 1.79 -5.12
N THR A 8 2.79 0.94 -4.93
CA THR A 8 2.09 0.33 -6.08
C THR A 8 1.36 1.36 -6.93
N LYS A 9 0.68 2.33 -6.33
CA LYS A 9 0.01 3.41 -7.05
C LYS A 9 1.03 4.27 -7.82
N ASP A 10 2.13 4.65 -7.18
CA ASP A 10 3.19 5.46 -7.79
C ASP A 10 3.84 4.74 -8.98
N VAL A 11 4.08 3.44 -8.85
CA VAL A 11 4.61 2.60 -9.94
C VAL A 11 3.62 2.54 -11.11
N PHE A 12 2.33 2.30 -10.85
CA PHE A 12 1.31 2.26 -11.89
C PHE A 12 1.21 3.60 -12.61
N ILE A 13 1.14 4.71 -11.88
CA ILE A 13 1.06 6.07 -12.44
C ILE A 13 2.30 6.37 -13.28
N THR A 14 3.48 6.10 -12.74
CA THR A 14 4.74 6.39 -13.43
C THR A 14 4.83 5.64 -14.76
N PHE A 15 4.54 4.33 -14.75
CA PHE A 15 4.62 3.54 -15.97
C PHE A 15 3.50 3.85 -16.97
N LEU A 16 2.29 4.16 -16.50
CA LEU A 16 1.21 4.62 -17.38
C LEU A 16 1.55 5.95 -18.03
N ARG A 17 2.09 6.92 -17.28
CA ARG A 17 2.56 8.20 -17.85
C ARG A 17 3.62 7.97 -18.93
N LEU A 18 4.63 7.14 -18.64
CA LEU A 18 5.68 6.81 -19.63
C LEU A 18 5.11 6.10 -20.86
N TYR A 19 4.14 5.22 -20.68
CA TYR A 19 3.51 4.49 -21.77
C TYR A 19 2.71 5.41 -22.69
N PHE A 20 1.86 6.28 -22.11
CA PHE A 20 0.98 7.16 -22.89
C PHE A 20 1.68 8.42 -23.41
N ASN A 21 2.77 8.87 -22.82
CA ASN A 21 3.59 9.95 -23.38
C ASN A 21 4.22 9.60 -24.73
N ASN A 22 4.28 8.32 -25.09
CA ASN A 22 4.83 7.90 -26.37
C ASN A 22 3.76 7.20 -27.23
N PRO A 23 3.18 7.89 -28.24
CA PRO A 23 2.14 7.33 -29.10
C PRO A 23 2.53 6.02 -29.80
N LYS A 24 3.82 5.79 -30.04
CA LYS A 24 4.31 4.54 -30.65
C LYS A 24 3.92 3.28 -29.86
N ASN A 25 3.67 3.41 -28.56
CA ASN A 25 3.30 2.29 -27.70
C ASN A 25 1.89 1.76 -27.96
N TYR A 26 0.99 2.61 -28.46
CA TYR A 26 -0.44 2.28 -28.57
C TYR A 26 -1.10 2.67 -29.91
N ARG A 27 -0.49 3.49 -30.78
CA ARG A 27 -1.09 3.95 -32.04
C ARG A 27 -1.67 2.84 -32.91
N ASN A 28 -0.98 1.68 -32.97
CA ASN A 28 -1.44 0.54 -33.78
C ASN A 28 -2.67 -0.17 -33.19
N LYS A 29 -3.09 0.23 -31.99
CA LYS A 29 -4.26 -0.32 -31.28
C LYS A 29 -5.43 0.66 -31.30
N LEU A 30 -5.23 1.85 -31.86
CA LEU A 30 -6.27 2.88 -31.96
C LEU A 30 -7.21 2.62 -33.14
N PRO A 31 -8.52 2.88 -32.98
CA PRO A 31 -9.42 3.02 -34.10
C PRO A 31 -9.02 4.17 -35.02
N ARG A 32 -9.28 4.04 -36.32
CA ARG A 32 -8.89 5.07 -37.32
C ARG A 32 -9.45 6.47 -37.07
N GLN A 33 -10.49 6.56 -36.22
CA GLN A 33 -11.18 7.83 -35.89
C GLN A 33 -10.47 8.62 -34.77
N ILE A 34 -9.50 8.00 -34.08
CA ILE A 34 -8.79 8.59 -32.94
C ILE A 34 -7.38 8.93 -33.40
N SER A 35 -6.96 10.17 -33.16
CA SER A 35 -5.61 10.64 -33.45
C SER A 35 -4.55 9.89 -32.64
N ASP A 36 -3.37 9.67 -33.22
CA ASP A 36 -2.27 8.93 -32.58
C ASP A 36 -1.82 9.55 -31.25
N ASP A 37 -1.95 10.85 -31.09
CA ASP A 37 -1.53 11.62 -29.91
C ASP A 37 -2.67 11.90 -28.92
N HIS A 38 -3.88 11.44 -29.21
CA HIS A 38 -5.10 11.78 -28.46
C HIS A 38 -4.96 11.51 -26.94
N PHE A 39 -4.31 10.43 -26.55
CA PHE A 39 -4.15 10.04 -25.14
C PHE A 39 -2.84 10.51 -24.48
N THR A 40 -2.00 11.26 -25.20
CA THR A 40 -0.77 11.82 -24.62
C THR A 40 -1.03 12.87 -23.53
N HIS A 41 -2.22 13.46 -23.55
CA HIS A 41 -2.65 14.48 -22.60
C HIS A 41 -3.39 13.90 -21.36
N ALA A 42 -3.46 12.56 -21.28
CA ALA A 42 -4.11 11.91 -20.13
C ALA A 42 -3.44 12.29 -18.81
N VAL A 43 -4.26 12.55 -17.80
CA VAL A 43 -3.81 12.92 -16.45
C VAL A 43 -4.03 11.77 -15.49
N PHE A 44 -3.04 11.51 -14.63
CA PHE A 44 -3.04 10.40 -13.71
C PHE A 44 -2.95 10.92 -12.27
N TYR A 45 -3.86 10.47 -11.42
CA TYR A 45 -3.95 10.86 -10.01
C TYR A 45 -3.83 9.64 -9.12
N ASP A 46 -3.20 9.79 -7.98
CA ASP A 46 -3.07 8.77 -6.93
C ASP A 46 -4.23 8.77 -5.92
N SER A 47 -5.09 9.75 -6.03
CA SER A 47 -6.29 9.96 -5.22
C SER A 47 -7.30 10.79 -5.99
N GLU A 48 -8.52 10.85 -5.49
CA GLU A 48 -9.57 11.67 -6.10
C GLU A 48 -9.20 13.16 -6.01
N PRO A 49 -9.08 13.86 -7.17
CA PRO A 49 -8.75 15.27 -7.16
C PRO A 49 -9.97 16.10 -6.77
N GLU A 50 -9.75 17.25 -6.12
CA GLU A 50 -10.83 18.19 -5.77
C GLU A 50 -11.61 18.68 -6.99
N GLU A 51 -10.92 18.82 -8.14
CA GLU A 51 -11.54 19.26 -9.40
C GLU A 51 -11.03 18.43 -10.59
N LEU A 52 -11.95 17.88 -11.36
CA LEU A 52 -11.68 17.22 -12.63
C LEU A 52 -11.67 18.23 -13.78
N ARG A 53 -10.49 18.72 -14.15
CA ARG A 53 -10.34 19.75 -15.20
C ARG A 53 -9.90 19.22 -16.56
N LYS A 54 -9.20 18.09 -16.59
CA LYS A 54 -8.58 17.55 -17.79
C LYS A 54 -9.02 16.13 -18.06
N PHE A 55 -9.26 15.82 -19.32
CA PHE A 55 -9.66 14.49 -19.80
C PHE A 55 -8.79 14.08 -21.00
N PRO A 56 -8.48 12.79 -21.19
CA PRO A 56 -8.84 11.68 -20.30
C PRO A 56 -8.16 11.77 -18.92
N THR A 57 -8.82 11.23 -17.90
CA THR A 57 -8.29 11.17 -16.53
C THR A 57 -8.28 9.74 -16.02
N VAL A 58 -7.28 9.42 -15.22
CA VAL A 58 -7.13 8.12 -14.55
C VAL A 58 -6.88 8.39 -13.07
N ILE A 59 -7.73 7.82 -12.22
CA ILE A 59 -7.65 7.96 -10.78
C ILE A 59 -7.41 6.57 -10.18
N LEU A 60 -6.40 6.44 -9.34
CA LEU A 60 -6.07 5.20 -8.65
C LEU A 60 -6.49 5.27 -7.19
N SER A 61 -7.32 4.33 -6.78
CA SER A 61 -7.70 4.13 -5.39
C SER A 61 -7.34 2.73 -4.91
N ALA A 62 -7.04 2.59 -3.63
CA ALA A 62 -6.78 1.30 -3.03
C ALA A 62 -8.05 0.75 -2.37
N GLY A 63 -8.30 -0.52 -2.58
CA GLY A 63 -9.33 -1.26 -1.86
C GLY A 63 -8.79 -1.94 -0.60
N SER A 64 -9.60 -2.84 -0.06
CA SER A 64 -9.21 -3.68 1.07
C SER A 64 -8.03 -4.58 0.72
N GLY A 65 -7.20 -4.90 1.70
CA GLY A 65 -6.08 -5.79 1.52
C GLY A 65 -5.73 -6.53 2.80
N ASN A 66 -4.97 -7.62 2.63
CA ASN A 66 -4.47 -8.46 3.71
C ASN A 66 -2.96 -8.57 3.64
N MET A 67 -2.32 -8.54 4.79
CA MET A 67 -0.91 -8.80 4.95
C MET A 67 -0.70 -10.30 5.13
N VAL A 68 0.12 -10.88 4.28
CA VAL A 68 0.47 -12.31 4.32
C VAL A 68 1.96 -12.44 4.59
N THR A 69 2.31 -13.05 5.70
CA THR A 69 3.71 -13.38 5.99
C THR A 69 4.14 -14.57 5.13
N THR A 70 5.30 -14.46 4.49
CA THR A 70 5.86 -15.54 3.70
C THR A 70 6.88 -16.32 4.56
N GLY A 71 6.41 -17.31 5.32
CA GLY A 71 7.28 -18.14 6.13
C GLY A 71 6.53 -19.04 7.10
N LEU A 72 7.21 -20.04 7.63
CA LEU A 72 6.75 -20.87 8.74
C LEU A 72 6.94 -20.10 10.05
N GLY A 73 5.89 -19.38 10.45
CA GLY A 73 5.87 -18.59 11.69
C GLY A 73 6.36 -17.14 11.52
N ASP A 74 6.10 -16.32 12.52
CA ASP A 74 6.47 -14.90 12.57
C ASP A 74 7.95 -14.68 12.91
N MET A 75 8.83 -15.59 12.52
CA MET A 75 10.27 -15.46 12.79
C MET A 75 10.93 -14.59 11.71
N GLY A 76 11.31 -13.38 12.10
CA GLY A 76 12.17 -12.53 11.30
C GLY A 76 13.57 -13.13 11.09
N ARG A 77 14.26 -12.74 10.03
CA ARG A 77 15.68 -13.05 9.86
C ARG A 77 16.50 -12.11 10.68
N GLU A 78 17.52 -12.64 11.36
CA GLU A 78 18.49 -11.81 12.09
C GLU A 78 19.26 -10.89 11.13
N VAL A 79 19.32 -9.61 11.47
CA VAL A 79 20.18 -8.61 10.84
C VAL A 79 21.40 -8.44 11.75
N ILE A 80 22.56 -8.82 11.23
CA ILE A 80 23.80 -8.84 12.00
C ILE A 80 24.66 -7.63 11.62
N ASP A 81 25.17 -6.90 12.59
CA ASP A 81 26.17 -5.85 12.36
C ASP A 81 27.47 -6.52 11.87
N PRO A 82 27.95 -6.21 10.66
CA PRO A 82 29.14 -6.83 10.10
C PRO A 82 30.43 -6.51 10.87
N ARG A 83 30.45 -5.48 11.74
CA ARG A 83 31.61 -5.10 12.51
C ARG A 83 31.68 -5.82 13.86
N THR A 84 30.54 -5.99 14.51
CA THR A 84 30.48 -6.51 15.88
C THR A 84 30.02 -7.96 15.95
N GLY A 85 29.34 -8.44 14.89
CA GLY A 85 28.68 -9.76 14.89
C GLY A 85 27.42 -9.82 15.76
N ALA A 86 26.97 -8.68 16.29
CA ALA A 86 25.77 -8.61 17.12
C ALA A 86 24.51 -8.56 16.25
N ILE A 87 23.42 -9.15 16.73
CA ILE A 87 22.11 -9.01 16.12
C ILE A 87 21.59 -7.62 16.47
N ILE A 88 21.28 -6.81 15.45
CA ILE A 88 20.82 -5.42 15.59
C ILE A 88 19.34 -5.26 15.30
N ALA A 89 18.78 -6.14 14.48
CA ALA A 89 17.36 -6.09 14.11
C ALA A 89 16.87 -7.48 13.67
N TYR A 90 15.57 -7.63 13.58
CA TYR A 90 14.93 -8.75 12.88
C TYR A 90 14.23 -8.25 11.62
N ARG A 91 14.58 -8.85 10.48
CA ARG A 91 13.97 -8.53 9.18
C ARG A 91 12.80 -9.44 8.90
N TYR A 92 11.64 -8.84 8.75
CA TYR A 92 10.42 -9.50 8.31
C TYR A 92 10.19 -9.23 6.82
N VAL A 93 9.78 -10.26 6.10
CA VAL A 93 9.45 -10.17 4.67
C VAL A 93 8.11 -10.83 4.45
N GLY A 94 7.25 -10.15 3.72
CA GLY A 94 5.93 -10.69 3.41
C GLY A 94 5.38 -10.14 2.11
N VAL A 95 4.15 -10.53 1.84
CA VAL A 95 3.37 -10.04 0.71
C VAL A 95 2.13 -9.35 1.23
N TYR A 96 1.88 -8.17 0.72
CA TYR A 96 0.63 -7.47 0.95
C TYR A 96 -0.27 -7.69 -0.27
N GLU A 97 -1.39 -8.36 -0.06
CA GLU A 97 -2.39 -8.62 -1.07
C GLU A 97 -3.51 -7.57 -0.96
N PHE A 98 -3.74 -6.81 -2.02
CA PHE A 98 -4.75 -5.77 -2.05
C PHE A 98 -5.22 -5.49 -3.47
N SER A 99 -6.36 -4.81 -3.58
CA SER A 99 -6.88 -4.39 -4.87
C SER A 99 -6.56 -2.92 -5.14
N ILE A 100 -6.17 -2.63 -6.38
CA ILE A 100 -6.13 -1.27 -6.91
C ILE A 100 -7.30 -1.10 -7.85
N THR A 101 -8.12 -0.10 -7.61
CA THR A 101 -9.17 0.34 -8.50
C THR A 101 -8.64 1.48 -9.36
N VAL A 102 -8.92 1.40 -10.65
CA VAL A 102 -8.50 2.39 -11.66
C VAL A 102 -9.76 2.94 -12.31
N ASP A 103 -10.14 4.16 -11.95
CA ASP A 103 -11.26 4.88 -12.53
C ASP A 103 -10.79 5.71 -13.70
N ILE A 104 -11.40 5.50 -14.86
CA ILE A 104 -11.03 6.12 -16.14
C ILE A 104 -12.18 7.01 -16.59
N GLY A 105 -11.97 8.32 -16.58
CA GLY A 105 -12.94 9.33 -16.97
C GLY A 105 -12.64 9.93 -18.35
N CYS A 106 -13.65 10.01 -19.22
CA CYS A 106 -13.59 10.64 -20.53
C CYS A 106 -14.87 11.44 -20.82
N ARG A 107 -14.77 12.44 -21.69
CA ARG A 107 -15.93 13.21 -22.17
C ARG A 107 -16.73 12.50 -23.27
N ASN A 108 -16.13 11.49 -23.90
CA ASN A 108 -16.72 10.75 -25.02
C ASN A 108 -16.77 9.25 -24.67
N PRO A 109 -17.90 8.55 -24.88
CA PRO A 109 -18.00 7.11 -24.61
C PRO A 109 -17.00 6.27 -25.40
N LEU A 110 -16.74 6.60 -26.66
CA LEU A 110 -15.78 5.88 -27.51
C LEU A 110 -14.36 6.02 -26.94
N ASP A 111 -13.96 7.24 -26.56
CA ASP A 111 -12.64 7.48 -25.96
C ASP A 111 -12.51 6.70 -24.65
N ARG A 112 -13.55 6.65 -23.83
CA ARG A 112 -13.59 5.87 -22.60
C ARG A 112 -13.33 4.38 -22.88
N GLU A 113 -14.06 3.78 -23.81
CA GLU A 113 -13.91 2.36 -24.15
C GLU A 113 -12.50 2.03 -24.61
N VAL A 114 -11.99 2.81 -25.58
CA VAL A 114 -10.67 2.62 -26.15
C VAL A 114 -9.57 2.85 -25.10
N PHE A 115 -9.69 3.91 -24.31
CA PHE A 115 -8.69 4.22 -23.31
C PHE A 115 -8.68 3.20 -22.17
N THR A 116 -9.85 2.72 -21.75
CA THR A 116 -9.97 1.65 -20.75
C THR A 116 -9.27 0.36 -21.21
N ASP A 117 -9.52 -0.05 -22.45
CA ASP A 117 -8.87 -1.22 -23.04
C ASP A 117 -7.34 -1.05 -23.13
N LEU A 118 -6.88 0.15 -23.52
CA LEU A 118 -5.44 0.46 -23.57
C LEU A 118 -4.80 0.44 -22.18
N VAL A 119 -5.42 1.02 -21.16
CA VAL A 119 -4.91 1.00 -19.78
C VAL A 119 -4.84 -0.43 -19.25
N ALA A 120 -5.90 -1.22 -19.45
CA ALA A 120 -5.93 -2.62 -19.03
C ALA A 120 -4.82 -3.43 -19.69
N LYS A 121 -4.65 -3.29 -21.02
CA LYS A 121 -3.60 -3.98 -21.78
C LYS A 121 -2.20 -3.49 -21.41
N ALA A 122 -2.04 -2.19 -21.17
CA ALA A 122 -0.76 -1.63 -20.73
C ALA A 122 -0.29 -2.25 -19.44
N LEU A 123 -1.11 -2.21 -18.39
CA LEU A 123 -0.75 -2.75 -17.06
C LEU A 123 -0.58 -4.26 -17.09
N ARG A 124 -1.50 -4.99 -17.73
CA ARG A 124 -1.48 -6.46 -17.70
C ARG A 124 -0.41 -7.10 -18.56
N PHE A 125 -0.05 -6.48 -19.69
CA PHE A 125 0.85 -7.07 -20.67
C PHE A 125 2.09 -6.23 -20.93
N SER A 126 1.93 -4.99 -21.43
CA SER A 126 3.05 -4.21 -21.92
C SER A 126 4.03 -3.80 -20.81
N LEU A 127 3.50 -3.43 -19.66
CA LEU A 127 4.26 -2.96 -18.50
C LEU A 127 4.52 -4.03 -17.46
N ARG A 128 3.95 -5.22 -17.61
CA ARG A 128 3.98 -6.31 -16.62
C ARG A 128 5.37 -6.59 -16.08
N ARG A 129 6.36 -6.74 -16.96
CA ARG A 129 7.74 -7.06 -16.57
C ARG A 129 8.37 -5.93 -15.75
N TYR A 130 8.10 -4.69 -16.13
CA TYR A 130 8.63 -3.52 -15.41
C TYR A 130 7.99 -3.40 -14.03
N ILE A 131 6.70 -3.64 -13.92
CA ILE A 131 5.95 -3.64 -12.66
C ILE A 131 6.45 -4.77 -11.75
N GLN A 132 6.68 -5.97 -12.29
CA GLN A 132 7.23 -7.09 -11.53
C GLN A 132 8.63 -6.80 -11.00
N ASN A 133 9.46 -6.09 -11.75
CA ASN A 133 10.80 -5.69 -11.30
C ASN A 133 10.75 -4.70 -10.11
N GLN A 134 9.60 -4.08 -9.85
CA GLN A 134 9.37 -3.23 -8.67
C GLN A 134 8.76 -3.99 -7.48
N GLY A 135 8.77 -5.33 -7.53
CA GLY A 135 8.21 -6.17 -6.46
C GLY A 135 6.68 -6.27 -6.45
N ILE A 136 6.02 -5.87 -7.54
CA ILE A 136 4.56 -5.86 -7.64
C ILE A 136 4.12 -6.93 -8.66
N ILE A 137 3.19 -7.79 -8.26
CA ILE A 137 2.61 -8.83 -9.10
C ILE A 137 1.12 -8.55 -9.29
N ILE A 138 0.70 -8.35 -10.53
CA ILE A 138 -0.72 -8.28 -10.87
C ILE A 138 -1.23 -9.71 -11.06
N LYS A 139 -2.09 -10.17 -10.14
CA LYS A 139 -2.68 -11.53 -10.19
C LYS A 139 -3.75 -11.61 -11.25
N ASP A 140 -4.71 -10.71 -11.15
CA ASP A 140 -5.80 -10.62 -12.09
C ASP A 140 -6.22 -9.17 -12.34
N ALA A 141 -7.04 -8.99 -13.37
CA ALA A 141 -7.66 -7.73 -13.70
C ALA A 141 -9.10 -8.00 -14.12
N SER A 142 -10.01 -7.25 -13.56
CA SER A 142 -11.44 -7.34 -13.86
C SER A 142 -11.99 -5.97 -14.24
N TYR A 143 -13.02 -6.00 -15.09
CA TYR A 143 -13.82 -4.84 -15.39
C TYR A 143 -14.93 -4.74 -14.33
N ALA A 144 -14.98 -3.63 -13.59
CA ALA A 144 -15.87 -3.50 -12.45
C ALA A 144 -17.19 -2.77 -12.81
N GLY A 145 -17.24 -2.10 -13.97
CA GLY A 145 -18.44 -1.47 -14.46
C GLY A 145 -18.24 -0.11 -15.13
N GLU A 146 -19.36 0.47 -15.51
CA GLU A 146 -19.44 1.80 -16.11
C GLU A 146 -20.45 2.67 -15.37
N THR A 147 -20.15 3.95 -15.30
CA THR A 147 -21.09 4.95 -14.78
C THR A 147 -20.98 6.23 -15.59
N THR A 148 -21.99 7.06 -15.50
CA THR A 148 -21.98 8.40 -16.09
C THR A 148 -22.31 9.39 -14.98
N ILE A 149 -21.49 10.40 -14.84
CA ILE A 149 -21.73 11.48 -13.91
C ILE A 149 -21.89 12.82 -14.66
N GLU A 150 -22.64 13.72 -14.07
CA GLU A 150 -22.73 15.12 -14.56
C GLU A 150 -21.83 15.99 -13.66
N TYR A 151 -20.87 16.64 -14.29
CA TYR A 151 -19.94 17.53 -13.61
C TYR A 151 -19.87 18.86 -14.37
N ASN A 152 -20.23 19.95 -13.71
CA ASN A 152 -20.27 21.30 -14.31
C ASN A 152 -21.01 21.34 -15.67
N SER A 153 -22.18 20.69 -15.77
CA SER A 153 -23.00 20.57 -16.97
C SER A 153 -22.41 19.70 -18.10
N ASP A 154 -21.23 19.12 -17.91
CA ASP A 154 -20.63 18.16 -18.84
C ASP A 154 -20.95 16.73 -18.38
N LYS A 155 -21.23 15.84 -19.34
CA LYS A 155 -21.32 14.40 -19.07
C LYS A 155 -19.94 13.78 -19.11
N ILE A 156 -19.59 13.11 -18.01
CA ILE A 156 -18.34 12.36 -17.89
C ILE A 156 -18.69 10.87 -17.85
N TYR A 157 -18.09 10.13 -18.75
CA TYR A 157 -18.23 8.68 -18.85
C TYR A 157 -17.06 8.03 -18.10
N ILE A 158 -17.37 7.22 -17.10
CA ILE A 158 -16.37 6.58 -16.23
C ILE A 158 -16.44 5.07 -16.45
N SER A 159 -15.28 4.46 -16.62
CA SER A 159 -15.08 3.01 -16.54
C SER A 159 -14.19 2.68 -15.36
N GLN A 160 -14.48 1.58 -14.69
CA GLN A 160 -13.73 1.11 -13.54
C GLN A 160 -13.07 -0.23 -13.83
N LEU A 161 -11.75 -0.28 -13.65
CA LEU A 161 -10.95 -1.51 -13.66
C LEU A 161 -10.50 -1.83 -12.23
N ARG A 162 -10.45 -3.11 -11.89
CA ARG A 162 -9.91 -3.58 -10.63
C ARG A 162 -8.75 -4.54 -10.88
N PHE A 163 -7.64 -4.29 -10.23
CA PHE A 163 -6.44 -5.12 -10.28
C PHE A 163 -6.16 -5.68 -8.89
N ASN A 164 -6.17 -7.01 -8.76
CA ASN A 164 -5.68 -7.65 -7.54
C ASN A 164 -4.17 -7.78 -7.64
N THR A 165 -3.48 -7.23 -6.66
CA THR A 165 -2.03 -7.08 -6.65
C THR A 165 -1.42 -7.70 -5.40
N TRP A 166 -0.21 -8.22 -5.58
CA TRP A 166 0.70 -8.56 -4.51
C TRP A 166 1.86 -7.58 -4.54
N SER A 167 2.15 -6.96 -3.42
CA SER A 167 3.33 -6.13 -3.24
C SER A 167 4.19 -6.71 -2.13
N THR A 168 5.47 -6.92 -2.41
CA THR A 168 6.42 -7.38 -1.40
C THR A 168 6.69 -6.24 -0.42
N TRP A 169 6.69 -6.54 0.88
CA TRP A 169 7.10 -5.63 1.92
C TRP A 169 8.26 -6.21 2.70
N ILE A 170 9.11 -5.33 3.20
CA ILE A 170 10.25 -5.66 4.05
C ILE A 170 10.21 -4.67 5.21
N GLU A 171 10.30 -5.18 6.42
CA GLU A 171 10.35 -4.36 7.63
C GLU A 171 11.47 -4.87 8.54
N ASP A 172 12.36 -3.97 8.92
CA ASP A 172 13.40 -4.24 9.90
C ASP A 172 12.91 -3.70 11.24
N VAL A 173 12.74 -4.61 12.17
CA VAL A 173 12.37 -4.26 13.56
C VAL A 173 13.63 -4.27 14.39
N ASP A 174 14.09 -3.08 14.77
CA ASP A 174 15.26 -2.91 15.60
C ASP A 174 15.03 -3.59 16.95
N LEU A 175 16.09 -4.21 17.47
CA LEU A 175 16.10 -4.69 18.85
C LEU A 175 16.07 -3.46 19.75
N LEU A 176 14.92 -3.21 20.37
CA LEU A 176 14.81 -2.18 21.39
C LEU A 176 15.76 -2.53 22.53
N ASP A 177 16.56 -1.57 22.96
CA ASP A 177 17.32 -1.73 24.20
C ASP A 177 16.31 -2.04 25.32
N PRO A 178 16.45 -3.17 26.04
CA PRO A 178 15.54 -3.50 27.14
C PRO A 178 15.41 -2.36 28.18
N ASN A 179 16.40 -1.47 28.24
CA ASN A 179 16.36 -0.30 29.12
C ASN A 179 15.51 0.86 28.59
N GLU A 180 15.14 0.85 27.28
CA GLU A 180 14.31 1.88 26.66
C GLU A 180 12.84 1.46 26.53
N PHE A 181 12.49 0.25 26.97
CA PHE A 181 11.12 -0.25 26.87
C PHE A 181 10.24 0.34 27.97
N ASN A 182 9.55 1.42 27.65
CA ASN A 182 8.57 2.04 28.53
C ASN A 182 7.16 1.51 28.21
N ILE A 183 6.67 0.54 28.97
CA ILE A 183 5.27 0.10 28.90
C ILE A 183 4.46 0.97 29.86
N GLN A 184 3.60 1.81 29.32
CA GLN A 184 2.54 2.44 30.12
C GLN A 184 1.34 1.47 30.16
N MET A 185 1.17 0.76 31.26
CA MET A 185 -0.04 -0.01 31.50
C MET A 185 -1.02 0.84 32.30
N GLN A 186 -2.19 1.08 31.72
CA GLN A 186 -3.30 1.68 32.43
C GLN A 186 -4.26 0.53 32.79
N MET A 187 -4.31 0.15 34.07
CA MET A 187 -5.30 -0.79 34.57
C MET A 187 -6.43 0.01 35.21
N GLU A 188 -7.65 -0.18 34.71
CA GLU A 188 -8.86 0.24 35.41
C GLU A 188 -9.29 -0.92 36.34
N LEU A 189 -9.22 -0.68 37.63
CA LEU A 189 -9.73 -1.58 38.64
C LEU A 189 -11.04 -1.00 39.21
N GLU A 190 -12.09 -1.80 39.18
CA GLU A 190 -13.32 -1.50 39.90
C GLU A 190 -13.26 -2.16 41.29
N ASN A 191 -13.56 -1.40 42.33
CA ASN A 191 -13.73 -1.98 43.64
C ASN A 191 -15.11 -2.67 43.76
N THR A 192 -15.31 -3.43 44.82
CA THR A 192 -16.57 -4.16 45.09
C THR A 192 -17.80 -3.26 45.21
N ASN A 193 -17.63 -1.94 45.25
CA ASN A 193 -18.70 -0.94 45.30
C ASN A 193 -18.94 -0.26 43.95
N GLY A 194 -18.26 -0.68 42.87
CA GLY A 194 -18.40 -0.08 41.53
C GLY A 194 -17.68 1.24 41.35
N GLU A 195 -16.81 1.64 42.28
CA GLU A 195 -15.98 2.83 42.10
C GLU A 195 -14.73 2.50 41.27
N LYS A 196 -14.48 3.25 40.20
CA LYS A 196 -13.30 3.10 39.36
C LYS A 196 -12.05 3.59 40.08
N LEU A 197 -11.17 2.68 40.44
CA LEU A 197 -9.83 2.98 40.92
C LEU A 197 -8.87 3.04 39.74
N SER A 198 -8.56 4.23 39.22
CA SER A 198 -7.50 4.37 38.25
C SER A 198 -6.16 4.45 38.95
N THR A 199 -5.39 3.39 38.89
CA THR A 199 -3.97 3.41 39.25
C THR A 199 -3.16 3.60 37.96
N ARG A 200 -2.56 4.77 37.82
CA ARG A 200 -1.62 5.06 36.77
C ARG A 200 -0.27 4.55 37.22
N TYR A 201 0.19 3.46 36.62
CA TYR A 201 1.58 3.04 36.78
C TYR A 201 2.41 3.81 35.73
N ASP A 202 3.12 4.83 36.18
CA ASP A 202 4.17 5.43 35.38
C ASP A 202 5.35 4.46 35.35
N SER A 203 5.66 3.97 34.13
CA SER A 203 6.89 3.27 33.73
C SER A 203 7.42 2.24 34.73
N ALA A 204 7.13 0.98 34.50
CA ALA A 204 7.93 -0.08 35.05
C ALA A 204 9.31 -0.07 34.32
N ARG A 205 10.24 0.71 34.83
CA ARG A 205 11.65 0.50 34.58
C ARG A 205 11.97 -0.84 35.22
N VAL A 206 12.21 -1.87 34.44
CA VAL A 206 12.74 -3.13 34.97
C VAL A 206 14.20 -2.86 35.34
N ASP A 207 14.41 -2.34 36.54
CA ASP A 207 15.74 -2.25 37.09
C ASP A 207 16.24 -3.67 37.33
N LYS A 208 17.27 -4.07 36.60
CA LYS A 208 18.00 -5.32 36.84
C LYS A 208 18.67 -5.40 38.23
N THR A 209 18.48 -4.42 39.10
CA THR A 209 19.01 -4.35 40.47
C THR A 209 18.12 -5.07 41.49
N ILE A 210 17.04 -5.74 41.10
CA ILE A 210 16.41 -6.74 41.97
C ILE A 210 17.04 -8.11 41.71
N GLN A 211 18.34 -8.14 41.62
CA GLN A 211 19.12 -9.35 41.86
C GLN A 211 19.76 -9.22 43.22
N ASP A 212 19.55 -10.26 44.05
CA ASP A 212 20.25 -10.58 45.26
C ASP A 212 20.00 -9.68 46.47
N ASN A 213 18.75 -9.71 46.97
CA ASN A 213 18.56 -9.65 48.41
C ASN A 213 17.84 -10.91 48.92
N GLY A 214 18.32 -12.04 48.45
CA GLY A 214 18.10 -13.33 49.12
C GLY A 214 19.03 -13.46 50.28
N GLU A 215 18.94 -12.56 51.25
CA GLU A 215 19.58 -12.79 52.53
C GLU A 215 18.88 -13.91 53.25
N THR A 216 19.54 -15.02 53.26
CA THR A 216 19.42 -16.07 54.26
C THR A 216 19.63 -15.48 55.66
N ASN A 217 18.59 -15.04 56.29
CA ASN A 217 18.55 -14.94 57.75
C ASN A 217 18.03 -16.27 58.29
N ASN A 218 18.99 -17.09 58.63
CA ASN A 218 18.79 -18.22 59.51
C ASN A 218 19.24 -17.79 60.89
N PRO A 219 18.39 -17.64 61.90
CA PRO A 219 18.79 -17.63 63.31
C PRO A 219 18.63 -19.01 63.86
N LEU A 220 19.70 -19.51 64.40
CA LEU A 220 19.90 -20.52 65.46
C LEU A 220 18.68 -21.33 65.93
#